data_513bf776a61a0c913f4c4c2cc30c1f08
#
_entry.id   513bf776a61a0c913f4c4c2cc30c1f08
#
_cell.length_a   1.000
_cell.length_b   1.000
_cell.length_c   1.000
_cell.angle_alpha   90.00
_cell.angle_beta   90.00
_cell.angle_gamma   90.00
#
_symmetry.space_group_name_H-M   'P 1'
#
loop_
_entity.id
_entity.type
_entity.pdbx_description
1 polymer ?
#
loop_
_entity_poly.entity_id
_entity_poly.type
_entity_poly.pdbx_seq_one_letter_code
_entity_poly.pdbx_strand_id
1 'polypeptide(L)'
;MKKIVCFGELMMRLAPEGYGRFSQADKFQVTFGGAEANVAVSLANYGMDAAFVSKIPTHEIGQRCVNSLRFHGVDTTKIVRGGERLGVYYVEKGASQRPSKVIYDRAYAAIAMAKPEEFNWDEIFEGVTWFHWTGITPALSDNMAAITLEACKKAKEKGITISCDLNYRKKLWTREKAGQVMAELCKYVDVCIANEEDAADVFGIHAAGTDINAGTLSHEGYKDVAKQLADRFGFKYVAITLRGSISANDNDWAAMLYDGKECYFSRNYRIHIVDRVGGGDSFGGGLIYSMLNGYDAQQTIEFAVAASCLKQTIEGDYNQVSVDEVLALAGGNASGRVQR
;
A
#
# COMPACT_ATOMS: atom_id res chain seq x y z
N MET A 1 10.40 3.78 -21.16
CA MET A 1 10.31 3.13 -19.83
C MET A 1 8.84 3.12 -19.42
N LYS A 2 8.37 2.10 -18.69
CA LYS A 2 6.99 2.07 -18.18
C LYS A 2 6.88 3.05 -17.02
N LYS A 3 6.04 4.09 -17.16
CA LYS A 3 5.85 5.12 -16.14
C LYS A 3 4.66 4.77 -15.24
N ILE A 4 4.87 4.86 -13.93
CA ILE A 4 3.87 4.58 -12.91
C ILE A 4 3.55 5.87 -12.14
N VAL A 5 2.26 6.11 -11.89
CA VAL A 5 1.80 7.19 -11.01
C VAL A 5 1.14 6.58 -9.78
N CYS A 6 1.60 7.00 -8.59
CA CYS A 6 0.96 6.71 -7.31
C CYS A 6 0.35 8.00 -6.75
N PHE A 7 -0.92 7.96 -6.32
CA PHE A 7 -1.66 9.13 -5.84
C PHE A 7 -2.16 8.93 -4.43
N GLY A 8 -1.74 9.79 -3.50
CA GLY A 8 -2.18 9.69 -2.12
C GLY A 8 -1.54 10.69 -1.16
N GLU A 9 -1.61 10.39 0.13
CA GLU A 9 -1.04 11.22 1.19
C GLU A 9 0.37 10.77 1.56
N LEU A 10 1.24 11.75 1.81
CA LEU A 10 2.54 11.56 2.43
C LEU A 10 2.56 12.33 3.75
N MET A 11 2.88 11.63 4.84
CA MET A 11 2.87 12.16 6.20
C MET A 11 4.27 12.14 6.82
N MET A 12 4.47 13.00 7.82
CA MET A 12 5.60 12.88 8.73
C MET A 12 5.32 11.81 9.78
N ARG A 13 6.23 10.86 9.92
CA ARG A 13 6.22 9.84 10.97
C ARG A 13 7.12 10.25 12.12
N LEU A 14 6.59 10.14 13.34
CA LEU A 14 7.31 10.36 14.60
C LEU A 14 7.27 9.06 15.41
N ALA A 15 8.43 8.50 15.71
CA ALA A 15 8.55 7.25 16.47
C ALA A 15 9.59 7.37 17.59
N PRO A 16 9.30 6.88 18.81
CA PRO A 16 10.33 6.68 19.82
C PRO A 16 11.41 5.73 19.30
N GLU A 17 12.62 5.86 19.81
CA GLU A 17 13.71 4.96 19.48
C GLU A 17 13.45 3.54 20.01
N GLY A 18 13.77 2.52 19.21
CA GLY A 18 13.64 1.11 19.57
C GLY A 18 12.20 0.73 19.92
N TYR A 19 12.00 0.16 21.09
CA TYR A 19 10.71 -0.23 21.64
C TYR A 19 10.19 0.71 22.73
N GLY A 20 10.72 1.93 22.81
CA GLY A 20 10.30 2.96 23.75
C GLY A 20 8.82 3.29 23.62
N ARG A 21 8.18 3.60 24.74
CA ARG A 21 6.78 4.03 24.77
C ARG A 21 6.67 5.53 24.54
N PHE A 22 5.53 6.00 24.04
CA PHE A 22 5.26 7.44 23.93
C PHE A 22 5.48 8.19 25.23
N SER A 23 5.10 7.58 26.38
CA SER A 23 5.28 8.17 27.71
C SER A 23 6.71 8.21 28.21
N GLN A 24 7.66 7.58 27.51
CA GLN A 24 9.08 7.53 27.86
C GLN A 24 9.94 8.39 26.92
N ALA A 25 9.34 8.89 25.82
CA ALA A 25 10.09 9.50 24.73
C ALA A 25 10.39 10.98 25.01
N ASP A 26 11.65 11.32 25.22
CA ASP A 26 12.14 12.71 25.25
C ASP A 26 12.40 13.27 23.84
N LYS A 27 12.54 12.39 22.83
CA LYS A 27 12.76 12.71 21.42
C LYS A 27 12.11 11.68 20.50
N PHE A 28 11.82 12.10 19.29
CA PHE A 28 11.28 11.23 18.23
C PHE A 28 12.22 11.19 17.03
N GLN A 29 12.36 10.01 16.44
CA GLN A 29 12.92 9.87 15.11
C GLN A 29 11.89 10.38 14.10
N VAL A 30 12.35 11.19 13.15
CA VAL A 30 11.52 11.77 12.07
C VAL A 30 11.80 11.05 10.78
N THR A 31 10.78 10.37 10.26
CA THR A 31 10.77 9.78 8.91
C THR A 31 9.51 10.23 8.17
N PHE A 32 9.32 9.77 6.94
CA PHE A 32 8.12 10.06 6.15
C PHE A 32 7.56 8.75 5.61
N GLY A 33 6.25 8.70 5.41
CA GLY A 33 5.57 7.54 4.87
C GLY A 33 4.12 7.84 4.51
N GLY A 34 3.59 7.02 3.64
CA GLY A 34 2.23 7.04 3.15
C GLY A 34 2.05 5.88 2.20
N ALA A 35 0.89 5.23 2.17
CA ALA A 35 0.73 3.96 1.49
C ALA A 35 1.20 4.03 0.02
N GLU A 36 0.68 4.97 -0.74
CA GLU A 36 1.01 5.13 -2.17
C GLU A 36 2.43 5.67 -2.38
N ALA A 37 2.94 6.48 -1.45
CA ALA A 37 4.33 6.95 -1.47
C ALA A 37 5.31 5.80 -1.21
N ASN A 38 4.97 4.89 -0.30
CA ASN A 38 5.75 3.68 -0.01
C ASN A 38 5.81 2.76 -1.24
N VAL A 39 4.69 2.63 -1.99
CA VAL A 39 4.64 1.92 -3.28
C VAL A 39 5.54 2.59 -4.31
N ALA A 40 5.46 3.93 -4.45
CA ALA A 40 6.30 4.68 -5.39
C ALA A 40 7.80 4.51 -5.08
N VAL A 41 8.19 4.54 -3.79
CA VAL A 41 9.58 4.30 -3.37
C VAL A 41 10.02 2.87 -3.68
N SER A 42 9.18 1.85 -3.42
CA SER A 42 9.50 0.47 -3.79
C SER A 42 9.77 0.33 -5.29
N LEU A 43 8.92 0.92 -6.12
CA LEU A 43 9.05 0.88 -7.58
C LEU A 43 10.31 1.62 -8.06
N ALA A 44 10.60 2.79 -7.50
CA ALA A 44 11.82 3.54 -7.83
C ALA A 44 13.08 2.75 -7.45
N ASN A 45 13.12 2.12 -6.27
CA ASN A 45 14.22 1.25 -5.85
C ASN A 45 14.39 0.01 -6.74
N TYR A 46 13.32 -0.45 -7.39
CA TYR A 46 13.36 -1.51 -8.40
C TYR A 46 13.73 -1.00 -9.81
N GLY A 47 14.12 0.28 -9.94
CA GLY A 47 14.55 0.88 -11.21
C GLY A 47 13.42 1.26 -12.16
N MET A 48 12.17 1.36 -11.66
CA MET A 48 11.03 1.82 -12.45
C MET A 48 10.92 3.36 -12.45
N ASP A 49 10.30 3.91 -13.50
CA ASP A 49 9.95 5.33 -13.58
C ASP A 49 8.68 5.59 -12.76
N ALA A 50 8.84 5.88 -11.47
CA ALA A 50 7.76 6.07 -10.51
C ALA A 50 7.59 7.54 -10.14
N ALA A 51 6.39 8.06 -10.32
CA ALA A 51 5.98 9.40 -9.92
C ALA A 51 4.98 9.35 -8.77
N PHE A 52 5.07 10.32 -7.86
CA PHE A 52 4.11 10.48 -6.78
C PHE A 52 3.34 11.78 -6.92
N VAL A 53 2.01 11.69 -6.84
CA VAL A 53 1.07 12.80 -6.92
C VAL A 53 0.42 13.00 -5.56
N SER A 54 0.42 14.24 -5.09
CA SER A 54 -0.14 14.64 -3.79
C SER A 54 -0.28 16.16 -3.73
N LYS A 55 -0.73 16.67 -2.57
CA LYS A 55 -0.62 18.10 -2.23
C LYS A 55 0.14 18.25 -0.93
N ILE A 56 1.24 19.02 -0.96
CA ILE A 56 2.19 19.17 0.15
C ILE A 56 2.47 20.66 0.41
N PRO A 57 2.51 21.10 1.69
CA PRO A 57 2.81 22.48 2.05
C PRO A 57 4.14 22.99 1.47
N THR A 58 4.23 24.33 1.31
CA THR A 58 5.43 24.97 0.74
C THR A 58 6.53 25.24 1.77
N HIS A 59 6.22 25.20 3.07
CA HIS A 59 7.19 25.44 4.14
C HIS A 59 8.27 24.33 4.22
N GLU A 60 9.30 24.51 5.04
CA GLU A 60 10.52 23.69 5.11
C GLU A 60 10.23 22.22 5.46
N ILE A 61 9.27 21.95 6.34
CA ILE A 61 8.87 20.56 6.67
C ILE A 61 8.22 19.89 5.46
N GLY A 62 7.36 20.61 4.71
CA GLY A 62 6.81 20.10 3.45
C GLY A 62 7.91 19.88 2.40
N GLN A 63 8.92 20.77 2.33
CA GLN A 63 10.06 20.56 1.43
C GLN A 63 10.91 19.34 1.84
N ARG A 64 11.16 19.14 3.14
CA ARG A 64 11.85 17.95 3.64
C ARG A 64 11.08 16.67 3.30
N CYS A 65 9.75 16.71 3.39
CA CYS A 65 8.86 15.63 3.01
C CYS A 65 9.04 15.28 1.51
N VAL A 66 9.00 16.26 0.59
CA VAL A 66 9.28 16.05 -0.84
C VAL A 66 10.69 15.50 -1.08
N ASN A 67 11.68 16.02 -0.36
CA ASN A 67 13.08 15.57 -0.51
C ASN A 67 13.26 14.12 -0.08
N SER A 68 12.44 13.59 0.85
CA SER A 68 12.50 12.18 1.22
C SER A 68 12.16 11.25 0.05
N LEU A 69 11.24 11.63 -0.81
CA LEU A 69 10.91 10.90 -2.04
C LEU A 69 12.00 11.04 -3.10
N ARG A 70 12.52 12.26 -3.28
CA ARG A 70 13.61 12.54 -4.24
C ARG A 70 14.86 11.75 -3.93
N PHE A 71 15.17 11.56 -2.65
CA PHE A 71 16.31 10.74 -2.20
C PHE A 71 16.22 9.31 -2.74
N HIS A 72 15.01 8.76 -2.89
CA HIS A 72 14.74 7.44 -3.44
C HIS A 72 14.49 7.42 -4.95
N GLY A 73 14.68 8.55 -5.66
CA GLY A 73 14.52 8.62 -7.11
C GLY A 73 13.07 8.70 -7.59
N VAL A 74 12.10 8.97 -6.71
CA VAL A 74 10.71 9.18 -7.10
C VAL A 74 10.54 10.53 -7.77
N ASP A 75 9.87 10.57 -8.94
CA ASP A 75 9.48 11.83 -9.59
C ASP A 75 8.43 12.56 -8.74
N THR A 76 8.77 13.77 -8.33
CA THR A 76 7.93 14.65 -7.48
C THR A 76 7.43 15.89 -8.22
N THR A 77 7.60 15.95 -9.54
CA THR A 77 7.28 17.13 -10.35
C THR A 77 5.78 17.41 -10.42
N LYS A 78 4.95 16.38 -10.18
CA LYS A 78 3.49 16.48 -10.20
C LYS A 78 2.87 16.66 -8.80
N ILE A 79 3.70 16.92 -7.77
CA ILE A 79 3.20 17.29 -6.43
C ILE A 79 2.71 18.73 -6.45
N VAL A 80 1.44 18.92 -6.14
CA VAL A 80 0.85 20.26 -5.92
C VAL A 80 1.45 20.87 -4.65
N ARG A 81 1.91 22.11 -4.72
CA ARG A 81 2.49 22.79 -3.56
C ARG A 81 1.50 23.82 -3.01
N GLY A 82 1.13 23.67 -1.73
CA GLY A 82 0.17 24.56 -1.08
C GLY A 82 -0.46 23.92 0.16
N GLY A 83 -1.36 24.69 0.78
CA GLY A 83 -1.93 24.31 2.09
C GLY A 83 -0.96 24.60 3.25
N GLU A 84 -1.46 24.49 4.48
CA GLU A 84 -0.74 24.95 5.67
C GLU A 84 -0.12 23.80 6.48
N ARG A 85 -0.71 22.61 6.43
CA ARG A 85 -0.23 21.52 7.28
C ARG A 85 0.07 20.24 6.53
N LEU A 86 1.15 19.58 6.95
CA LEU A 86 1.45 18.21 6.61
C LEU A 86 0.79 17.28 7.64
N GLY A 87 0.19 16.18 7.21
CA GLY A 87 -0.30 15.14 8.11
C GLY A 87 0.86 14.53 8.91
N VAL A 88 0.58 14.18 10.17
CA VAL A 88 1.53 13.55 11.08
C VAL A 88 0.94 12.25 11.61
N TYR A 89 1.77 11.24 11.83
CA TYR A 89 1.39 10.10 12.62
C TYR A 89 2.52 9.66 13.54
N TYR A 90 2.13 9.10 14.66
CA TYR A 90 3.04 8.63 15.71
C TYR A 90 2.97 7.10 15.73
N VAL A 91 4.13 6.44 15.80
CA VAL A 91 4.21 4.98 15.86
C VAL A 91 5.00 4.56 17.09
N GLU A 92 4.34 3.84 17.99
CA GLU A 92 4.98 3.09 19.07
C GLU A 92 5.08 1.62 18.65
N LYS A 93 6.29 1.11 18.47
CA LYS A 93 6.49 -0.30 18.06
C LYS A 93 6.06 -1.26 19.17
N GLY A 94 5.36 -2.31 18.78
CA GLY A 94 5.00 -3.39 19.68
C GLY A 94 6.18 -4.31 20.00
N ALA A 95 6.03 -5.10 21.04
CA ALA A 95 6.99 -6.14 21.42
C ALA A 95 6.25 -7.30 22.09
N SER A 96 6.49 -8.52 21.65
CA SER A 96 5.87 -9.75 22.18
C SER A 96 4.33 -9.62 22.18
N GLN A 97 3.66 -9.63 23.32
CA GLN A 97 2.21 -9.53 23.48
C GLN A 97 1.72 -8.07 23.46
N ARG A 98 2.61 -7.09 23.51
CA ARG A 98 2.24 -5.67 23.45
C ARG A 98 2.09 -5.21 22.00
N PRO A 99 0.88 -4.86 21.54
CA PRO A 99 0.68 -4.44 20.15
C PRO A 99 1.34 -3.10 19.85
N SER A 100 1.67 -2.85 18.59
CA SER A 100 2.04 -1.52 18.11
C SER A 100 0.86 -0.56 18.23
N LYS A 101 1.16 0.72 18.47
CA LYS A 101 0.16 1.78 18.52
C LYS A 101 0.44 2.83 17.46
N VAL A 102 -0.62 3.27 16.78
CA VAL A 102 -0.56 4.37 15.82
C VAL A 102 -1.56 5.44 16.21
N ILE A 103 -1.05 6.66 16.32
CA ILE A 103 -1.87 7.86 16.55
C ILE A 103 -1.74 8.73 15.30
N TYR A 104 -2.88 9.11 14.72
CA TYR A 104 -2.92 9.99 13.54
C TYR A 104 -3.30 11.40 13.94
N ASP A 105 -2.55 12.37 13.45
CA ASP A 105 -2.84 13.79 13.46
C ASP A 105 -2.80 14.31 12.02
N ARG A 106 -3.83 13.96 11.24
CA ARG A 106 -3.88 14.17 9.79
C ARG A 106 -5.11 14.96 9.30
N ALA A 107 -6.02 15.30 10.21
CA ALA A 107 -7.18 16.11 9.82
C ALA A 107 -6.73 17.45 9.23
N TYR A 108 -7.40 17.91 8.18
CA TYR A 108 -7.11 19.16 7.47
C TYR A 108 -5.67 19.25 6.90
N ALA A 109 -5.00 18.12 6.69
CA ALA A 109 -3.74 18.10 5.94
C ALA A 109 -3.95 18.67 4.53
N ALA A 110 -2.90 19.24 3.95
CA ALA A 110 -2.96 19.90 2.64
C ALA A 110 -3.68 19.06 1.58
N ILE A 111 -3.35 17.77 1.51
CA ILE A 111 -3.99 16.83 0.57
C ILE A 111 -5.48 16.61 0.89
N ALA A 112 -5.86 16.49 2.17
CA ALA A 112 -7.26 16.32 2.55
C ALA A 112 -8.13 17.55 2.20
N MET A 113 -7.52 18.72 2.10
CA MET A 113 -8.15 20.00 1.72
C MET A 113 -7.96 20.32 0.23
N ALA A 114 -7.46 19.40 -0.56
CA ALA A 114 -7.25 19.59 -1.99
C ALA A 114 -8.58 19.75 -2.75
N LYS A 115 -8.52 20.42 -3.89
CA LYS A 115 -9.66 20.67 -4.77
C LYS A 115 -9.43 20.01 -6.13
N PRO A 116 -10.49 19.57 -6.84
CA PRO A 116 -10.36 18.92 -8.15
C PRO A 116 -9.55 19.72 -9.16
N GLU A 117 -9.76 21.03 -9.23
CA GLU A 117 -9.08 21.92 -10.18
C GLU A 117 -7.57 22.05 -9.97
N GLU A 118 -7.02 21.54 -8.87
CA GLU A 118 -5.59 21.57 -8.59
C GLU A 118 -4.82 20.43 -9.29
N PHE A 119 -5.52 19.45 -9.87
CA PHE A 119 -4.91 18.29 -10.53
C PHE A 119 -5.26 18.25 -12.02
N ASN A 120 -4.27 18.46 -12.87
CA ASN A 120 -4.42 18.28 -14.33
C ASN A 120 -4.11 16.82 -14.69
N TRP A 121 -5.13 15.94 -14.66
CA TRP A 121 -4.96 14.52 -14.94
C TRP A 121 -4.51 14.22 -16.37
N ASP A 122 -4.81 15.07 -17.33
CA ASP A 122 -4.33 14.89 -18.69
C ASP A 122 -2.81 15.04 -18.79
N GLU A 123 -2.25 16.01 -18.07
CA GLU A 123 -0.80 16.22 -17.97
C GLU A 123 -0.13 15.19 -17.02
N ILE A 124 -0.77 14.86 -15.89
CA ILE A 124 -0.24 13.89 -14.93
C ILE A 124 -0.08 12.51 -15.58
N PHE A 125 -1.02 12.11 -16.43
CA PHE A 125 -1.05 10.81 -17.08
C PHE A 125 -0.34 10.75 -18.44
N GLU A 126 0.42 11.77 -18.81
CA GLU A 126 1.20 11.75 -20.04
C GLU A 126 2.30 10.66 -19.98
N GLY A 127 2.21 9.68 -20.91
CA GLY A 127 3.13 8.55 -20.99
C GLY A 127 3.00 7.52 -19.85
N VAL A 128 1.99 7.64 -18.99
CA VAL A 128 1.75 6.71 -17.87
C VAL A 128 1.13 5.41 -18.38
N THR A 129 1.60 4.29 -17.82
CA THR A 129 1.09 2.94 -18.13
C THR A 129 0.37 2.29 -16.96
N TRP A 130 0.61 2.79 -15.74
CA TRP A 130 0.02 2.25 -14.51
C TRP A 130 -0.32 3.35 -13.52
N PHE A 131 -1.52 3.30 -12.96
CA PHE A 131 -1.99 4.20 -11.90
C PHE A 131 -2.33 3.40 -10.65
N HIS A 132 -1.78 3.82 -9.50
CA HIS A 132 -2.00 3.16 -8.21
C HIS A 132 -2.53 4.15 -7.17
N TRP A 133 -3.53 3.73 -6.41
CA TRP A 133 -4.11 4.43 -5.27
C TRP A 133 -4.59 3.42 -4.21
N THR A 134 -4.91 3.89 -3.01
CA THR A 134 -5.49 3.04 -1.95
C THR A 134 -6.80 3.62 -1.44
N GLY A 135 -7.61 2.81 -0.76
CA GLY A 135 -8.85 3.24 -0.12
C GLY A 135 -8.67 4.31 0.97
N ILE A 136 -7.42 4.60 1.37
CA ILE A 136 -7.12 5.72 2.26
C ILE A 136 -7.36 7.05 1.56
N THR A 137 -6.94 7.18 0.31
CA THR A 137 -6.98 8.45 -0.44
C THR A 137 -8.39 9.01 -0.59
N PRO A 138 -9.41 8.27 -1.08
CA PRO A 138 -10.78 8.79 -1.13
C PRO A 138 -11.42 8.96 0.26
N ALA A 139 -10.88 8.32 1.30
CA ALA A 139 -11.39 8.44 2.67
C ALA A 139 -10.97 9.74 3.37
N LEU A 140 -10.02 10.50 2.82
CA LEU A 140 -9.51 11.74 3.43
C LEU A 140 -10.54 12.87 3.46
N SER A 141 -11.38 12.98 2.42
CA SER A 141 -12.47 13.95 2.32
C SER A 141 -13.38 13.63 1.12
N ASP A 142 -14.57 14.25 1.06
CA ASP A 142 -15.45 14.12 -0.10
C ASP A 142 -14.80 14.66 -1.38
N ASN A 143 -14.01 15.72 -1.30
CA ASN A 143 -13.22 16.21 -2.43
C ASN A 143 -12.23 15.15 -2.92
N MET A 144 -11.52 14.49 -1.99
CA MET A 144 -10.56 13.44 -2.35
C MET A 144 -11.24 12.24 -3.00
N ALA A 145 -12.44 11.89 -2.58
CA ALA A 145 -13.24 10.86 -3.25
C ALA A 145 -13.57 11.28 -4.69
N ALA A 146 -13.98 12.54 -4.91
CA ALA A 146 -14.27 13.07 -6.24
C ALA A 146 -13.00 13.14 -7.13
N ILE A 147 -11.88 13.62 -6.59
CA ILE A 147 -10.58 13.68 -7.29
C ILE A 147 -10.12 12.29 -7.71
N THR A 148 -10.23 11.30 -6.81
CA THR A 148 -9.84 9.90 -7.11
C THR A 148 -10.73 9.32 -8.21
N LEU A 149 -12.03 9.61 -8.19
CA LEU A 149 -12.96 9.15 -9.23
C LEU A 149 -12.64 9.77 -10.58
N GLU A 150 -12.33 11.06 -10.62
CA GLU A 150 -11.91 11.75 -11.85
C GLU A 150 -10.61 11.14 -12.40
N ALA A 151 -9.61 10.92 -11.53
CA ALA A 151 -8.36 10.25 -11.89
C ALA A 151 -8.61 8.85 -12.49
N CYS A 152 -9.46 8.04 -11.86
CA CYS A 152 -9.80 6.70 -12.35
C CYS A 152 -10.46 6.75 -13.75
N LYS A 153 -11.40 7.67 -13.97
CA LYS A 153 -12.06 7.87 -15.27
C LYS A 153 -11.03 8.24 -16.34
N LYS A 154 -10.20 9.24 -16.06
CA LYS A 154 -9.15 9.71 -16.98
C LYS A 154 -8.11 8.63 -17.28
N ALA A 155 -7.68 7.87 -16.28
CA ALA A 155 -6.76 6.75 -16.48
C ALA A 155 -7.39 5.69 -17.40
N LYS A 156 -8.67 5.36 -17.20
CA LYS A 156 -9.38 4.38 -18.03
C LYS A 156 -9.55 4.87 -19.47
N GLU A 157 -9.90 6.15 -19.68
CA GLU A 157 -9.98 6.79 -21.01
C GLU A 157 -8.66 6.67 -21.79
N LYS A 158 -7.53 6.76 -21.07
CA LYS A 158 -6.17 6.66 -21.65
C LYS A 158 -5.65 5.21 -21.74
N GLY A 159 -6.44 4.20 -21.37
CA GLY A 159 -6.03 2.79 -21.39
C GLY A 159 -4.96 2.42 -20.36
N ILE A 160 -4.82 3.22 -19.30
CA ILE A 160 -3.88 2.99 -18.18
C ILE A 160 -4.42 1.87 -17.30
N THR A 161 -3.57 0.92 -16.91
CA THR A 161 -3.92 -0.10 -15.91
C THR A 161 -4.05 0.54 -14.53
N ILE A 162 -5.12 0.23 -13.82
CA ILE A 162 -5.41 0.79 -12.49
C ILE A 162 -5.33 -0.31 -11.43
N SER A 163 -4.52 -0.08 -10.39
CA SER A 163 -4.53 -0.91 -9.19
C SER A 163 -5.01 -0.13 -7.96
N CYS A 164 -5.71 -0.82 -7.08
CA CYS A 164 -6.17 -0.30 -5.81
C CYS A 164 -5.91 -1.31 -4.69
N ASP A 165 -5.31 -0.83 -3.58
CA ASP A 165 -5.36 -1.53 -2.31
C ASP A 165 -6.60 -1.04 -1.54
N LEU A 166 -7.52 -1.93 -1.17
CA LEU A 166 -8.76 -1.56 -0.47
C LEU A 166 -8.49 -0.87 0.86
N ASN A 167 -7.52 -1.31 1.59
CA ASN A 167 -6.85 -0.62 2.70
C ASN A 167 -7.81 0.14 3.63
N TYR A 168 -8.89 -0.52 4.09
CA TYR A 168 -9.93 0.10 4.89
C TYR A 168 -9.39 0.69 6.19
N ARG A 169 -9.85 1.87 6.55
CA ARG A 169 -9.46 2.59 7.77
C ARG A 169 -10.67 3.09 8.54
N LYS A 170 -11.15 2.31 9.50
CA LYS A 170 -12.31 2.66 10.36
C LYS A 170 -12.22 4.02 11.07
N LYS A 171 -11.03 4.60 11.19
CA LYS A 171 -10.82 5.94 11.79
C LYS A 171 -11.08 7.08 10.80
N LEU A 172 -11.19 6.81 9.49
CA LEU A 172 -11.42 7.82 8.46
C LEU A 172 -12.88 7.87 8.02
N TRP A 173 -13.53 6.72 7.89
CA TRP A 173 -14.91 6.62 7.43
C TRP A 173 -15.63 5.37 7.98
N THR A 174 -16.96 5.38 7.90
CA THR A 174 -17.78 4.22 8.26
C THR A 174 -17.76 3.17 7.16
N ARG A 175 -18.13 1.92 7.48
CA ARG A 175 -18.26 0.85 6.49
C ARG A 175 -19.25 1.19 5.38
N GLU A 176 -20.38 1.83 5.73
CA GLU A 176 -21.41 2.24 4.78
C GLU A 176 -20.86 3.26 3.77
N LYS A 177 -20.15 4.30 4.26
CA LYS A 177 -19.54 5.30 3.38
C LYS A 177 -18.43 4.68 2.53
N ALA A 178 -17.59 3.83 3.13
CA ALA A 178 -16.56 3.10 2.40
C ALA A 178 -17.18 2.23 1.29
N GLY A 179 -18.18 1.45 1.60
CA GLY A 179 -18.88 0.60 0.63
C GLY A 179 -19.47 1.38 -0.54
N GLN A 180 -20.10 2.52 -0.27
CA GLN A 180 -20.68 3.38 -1.33
C GLN A 180 -19.60 3.96 -2.24
N VAL A 181 -18.58 4.59 -1.69
CA VAL A 181 -17.52 5.26 -2.47
C VAL A 181 -16.66 4.24 -3.21
N MET A 182 -16.21 3.19 -2.51
CA MET A 182 -15.36 2.17 -3.12
C MET A 182 -16.07 1.36 -4.19
N ALA A 183 -17.38 1.09 -4.04
CA ALA A 183 -18.14 0.41 -5.09
C ALA A 183 -18.18 1.19 -6.40
N GLU A 184 -18.18 2.51 -6.35
CA GLU A 184 -18.10 3.34 -7.55
C GLU A 184 -16.68 3.37 -8.15
N LEU A 185 -15.67 3.55 -7.32
CA LEU A 185 -14.25 3.61 -7.73
C LEU A 185 -13.76 2.27 -8.30
N CYS A 186 -14.15 1.16 -7.68
CA CYS A 186 -13.70 -0.19 -8.07
C CYS A 186 -14.18 -0.62 -9.48
N LYS A 187 -15.21 0.02 -10.06
CA LYS A 187 -15.62 -0.21 -11.45
C LYS A 187 -14.51 0.12 -12.48
N TYR A 188 -13.53 0.91 -12.10
CA TYR A 188 -12.42 1.33 -12.96
C TYR A 188 -11.14 0.53 -12.69
N VAL A 189 -11.08 -0.27 -11.64
CA VAL A 189 -9.88 -0.97 -11.18
C VAL A 189 -9.68 -2.27 -11.97
N ASP A 190 -8.44 -2.52 -12.38
CA ASP A 190 -8.04 -3.77 -13.04
C ASP A 190 -7.43 -4.77 -12.05
N VAL A 191 -6.68 -4.28 -11.04
CA VAL A 191 -5.95 -5.07 -10.05
C VAL A 191 -6.36 -4.64 -8.65
N CYS A 192 -7.05 -5.52 -7.92
CA CYS A 192 -7.45 -5.31 -6.53
C CYS A 192 -6.44 -5.95 -5.60
N ILE A 193 -5.97 -5.19 -4.61
CA ILE A 193 -5.17 -5.68 -3.48
C ILE A 193 -6.03 -5.57 -2.24
N ALA A 194 -6.04 -6.60 -1.40
CA ALA A 194 -6.82 -6.64 -0.16
C ALA A 194 -6.13 -7.50 0.89
N ASN A 195 -6.57 -7.39 2.11
CA ASN A 195 -6.40 -8.41 3.14
C ASN A 195 -7.73 -9.13 3.41
N GLU A 196 -7.71 -10.11 4.29
CA GLU A 196 -8.88 -10.91 4.62
C GLU A 196 -10.05 -10.11 5.23
N GLU A 197 -9.77 -8.98 5.91
CA GLU A 197 -10.76 -8.14 6.57
C GLU A 197 -11.35 -7.09 5.63
N ASP A 198 -10.57 -6.57 4.67
CA ASP A 198 -10.99 -5.47 3.80
C ASP A 198 -12.22 -5.82 2.94
N ALA A 199 -12.29 -7.02 2.38
CA ALA A 199 -13.42 -7.47 1.56
C ALA A 199 -14.73 -7.51 2.38
N ALA A 200 -14.64 -7.96 3.62
CA ALA A 200 -15.75 -7.99 4.55
C ALA A 200 -16.15 -6.58 5.02
N ASP A 201 -15.17 -5.77 5.41
CA ASP A 201 -15.41 -4.43 5.98
C ASP A 201 -15.95 -3.45 4.93
N VAL A 202 -15.45 -3.50 3.69
CA VAL A 202 -15.83 -2.57 2.63
C VAL A 202 -17.06 -3.03 1.87
N PHE A 203 -17.17 -4.33 1.55
CA PHE A 203 -18.19 -4.83 0.63
C PHE A 203 -19.13 -5.87 1.23
N GLY A 204 -18.93 -6.29 2.47
CA GLY A 204 -19.69 -7.36 3.10
C GLY A 204 -19.46 -8.73 2.44
N ILE A 205 -18.31 -8.91 1.77
CA ILE A 205 -17.95 -10.16 1.11
C ILE A 205 -17.21 -11.04 2.11
N HIS A 206 -17.80 -12.20 2.43
CA HIS A 206 -17.26 -13.16 3.37
C HIS A 206 -17.03 -14.50 2.68
N ALA A 207 -16.03 -15.25 3.13
CA ALA A 207 -15.85 -16.61 2.69
C ALA A 207 -17.02 -17.49 3.13
N ALA A 208 -17.53 -18.31 2.23
CA ALA A 208 -18.64 -19.23 2.56
C ALA A 208 -18.20 -20.24 3.62
N GLY A 209 -18.94 -20.34 4.73
CA GLY A 209 -18.77 -21.37 5.76
C GLY A 209 -17.58 -21.21 6.71
N THR A 210 -16.95 -20.01 6.78
CA THR A 210 -15.80 -19.77 7.69
C THR A 210 -16.15 -18.76 8.79
N ASP A 211 -15.75 -19.10 10.02
CA ASP A 211 -15.77 -18.17 11.14
C ASP A 211 -14.48 -17.32 11.12
N ILE A 212 -14.59 -16.06 10.70
CA ILE A 212 -13.48 -15.09 10.62
C ILE A 212 -12.79 -14.91 11.99
N ASN A 213 -13.52 -15.16 13.08
CA ASN A 213 -13.00 -15.04 14.44
C ASN A 213 -12.00 -16.16 14.83
N ALA A 214 -11.89 -17.22 14.05
CA ALA A 214 -10.95 -18.32 14.29
C ALA A 214 -9.53 -18.08 13.75
N GLY A 215 -9.26 -16.94 13.08
CA GLY A 215 -7.91 -16.48 12.72
C GLY A 215 -7.22 -17.23 11.59
N THR A 216 -7.88 -18.16 10.90
CA THR A 216 -7.35 -18.88 9.73
C THR A 216 -8.46 -19.15 8.73
N LEU A 217 -8.51 -18.35 7.67
CA LEU A 217 -9.26 -18.72 6.47
C LEU A 217 -8.57 -19.92 5.81
N SER A 218 -9.35 -20.91 5.37
CA SER A 218 -8.81 -21.97 4.51
C SER A 218 -8.45 -21.40 3.14
N HIS A 219 -7.54 -22.03 2.40
CA HIS A 219 -7.25 -21.66 1.02
C HIS A 219 -8.51 -21.52 0.16
N GLU A 220 -9.51 -22.35 0.37
CA GLU A 220 -10.80 -22.29 -0.35
C GLU A 220 -11.60 -21.02 0.01
N GLY A 221 -11.56 -20.59 1.26
CA GLY A 221 -12.18 -19.32 1.67
C GLY A 221 -11.58 -18.10 0.97
N TYR A 222 -10.27 -18.05 0.83
CA TYR A 222 -9.60 -16.97 0.09
C TYR A 222 -9.93 -16.98 -1.40
N LYS A 223 -9.99 -18.17 -2.04
CA LYS A 223 -10.41 -18.33 -3.44
C LYS A 223 -11.83 -17.80 -3.65
N ASP A 224 -12.75 -18.16 -2.76
CA ASP A 224 -14.15 -17.71 -2.82
C ASP A 224 -14.26 -16.20 -2.73
N VAL A 225 -13.58 -15.56 -1.76
CA VAL A 225 -13.55 -14.09 -1.62
C VAL A 225 -12.99 -13.41 -2.86
N ALA A 226 -11.87 -13.89 -3.39
CA ALA A 226 -11.25 -13.31 -4.57
C ALA A 226 -12.16 -13.41 -5.81
N LYS A 227 -12.84 -14.55 -5.99
CA LYS A 227 -13.79 -14.76 -7.07
C LYS A 227 -15.01 -13.82 -6.93
N GLN A 228 -15.59 -13.71 -5.74
CA GLN A 228 -16.72 -12.79 -5.50
C GLN A 228 -16.34 -11.33 -5.80
N LEU A 229 -15.12 -10.89 -5.40
CA LEU A 229 -14.61 -9.56 -5.72
C LEU A 229 -14.47 -9.35 -7.23
N ALA A 230 -13.86 -10.31 -7.93
CA ALA A 230 -13.67 -10.25 -9.38
C ALA A 230 -15.02 -10.25 -10.14
N ASP A 231 -15.93 -11.14 -9.76
CA ASP A 231 -17.26 -11.25 -10.38
C ASP A 231 -18.09 -9.96 -10.17
N ARG A 232 -17.98 -9.34 -9.00
CA ARG A 232 -18.74 -8.13 -8.66
C ARG A 232 -18.26 -6.86 -9.35
N PHE A 233 -16.93 -6.70 -9.52
CA PHE A 233 -16.34 -5.46 -9.99
C PHE A 233 -15.63 -5.58 -11.34
N GLY A 234 -15.43 -6.78 -11.86
CA GLY A 234 -14.73 -7.02 -13.10
C GLY A 234 -13.20 -6.93 -12.99
N PHE A 235 -12.65 -7.16 -11.80
CA PHE A 235 -11.19 -7.17 -11.62
C PHE A 235 -10.56 -8.27 -12.46
N LYS A 236 -9.47 -7.93 -13.16
CA LYS A 236 -8.65 -8.89 -13.89
C LYS A 236 -7.79 -9.74 -12.94
N TYR A 237 -7.34 -9.11 -11.84
CA TYR A 237 -6.54 -9.74 -10.81
C TYR A 237 -7.02 -9.33 -9.43
N VAL A 238 -7.01 -10.28 -8.50
CA VAL A 238 -7.25 -10.03 -7.06
C VAL A 238 -6.11 -10.63 -6.26
N ALA A 239 -5.36 -9.81 -5.54
CA ALA A 239 -4.28 -10.25 -4.66
C ALA A 239 -4.71 -10.09 -3.21
N ILE A 240 -4.62 -11.16 -2.42
CA ILE A 240 -4.99 -11.15 -1.00
C ILE A 240 -3.79 -11.57 -0.16
N THR A 241 -3.37 -10.70 0.78
CA THR A 241 -2.34 -11.04 1.76
C THR A 241 -2.90 -11.93 2.85
N LEU A 242 -2.12 -12.95 3.23
CA LEU A 242 -2.46 -13.93 4.25
C LEU A 242 -1.51 -13.77 5.43
N ARG A 243 -2.03 -13.32 6.57
CA ARG A 243 -1.24 -13.05 7.76
C ARG A 243 -1.62 -13.96 8.92
N GLY A 244 -0.67 -14.77 9.39
CA GLY A 244 -0.77 -15.47 10.67
C GLY A 244 -0.10 -14.65 11.77
N SER A 245 -0.88 -13.99 12.65
CA SER A 245 -0.33 -13.21 13.75
C SER A 245 0.04 -14.12 14.93
N ILE A 246 1.32 -14.20 15.28
CA ILE A 246 1.84 -14.98 16.40
C ILE A 246 2.11 -14.06 17.59
N SER A 247 2.81 -12.94 17.33
CA SER A 247 3.10 -11.90 18.32
C SER A 247 3.21 -10.55 17.62
N ALA A 248 3.55 -9.49 18.37
CA ALA A 248 3.85 -8.20 17.76
C ALA A 248 5.09 -8.23 16.85
N ASN A 249 6.01 -9.18 17.08
CA ASN A 249 7.26 -9.29 16.35
C ASN A 249 7.31 -10.48 15.40
N ASP A 250 6.45 -11.47 15.55
CA ASP A 250 6.53 -12.71 14.76
C ASP A 250 5.22 -12.97 14.06
N ASN A 251 5.28 -13.09 12.74
CA ASN A 251 4.13 -13.39 11.90
C ASN A 251 4.48 -14.50 10.90
N ASP A 252 3.49 -15.28 10.52
CA ASP A 252 3.50 -16.01 9.27
C ASP A 252 2.97 -15.07 8.18
N TRP A 253 3.59 -15.10 7.00
CA TRP A 253 3.32 -14.18 5.91
C TRP A 253 3.30 -14.88 4.56
N ALA A 254 2.17 -14.84 3.89
CA ALA A 254 1.93 -15.42 2.58
C ALA A 254 0.93 -14.54 1.81
N ALA A 255 0.61 -14.89 0.58
CA ALA A 255 -0.47 -14.28 -0.17
C ALA A 255 -1.00 -15.22 -1.25
N MET A 256 -2.12 -14.82 -1.84
CA MET A 256 -2.75 -15.45 -2.98
C MET A 256 -2.99 -14.42 -4.08
N LEU A 257 -2.82 -14.84 -5.35
CA LEU A 257 -3.20 -14.09 -6.54
C LEU A 257 -4.25 -14.89 -7.32
N TYR A 258 -5.39 -14.28 -7.60
CA TYR A 258 -6.37 -14.76 -8.56
C TYR A 258 -6.20 -14.01 -9.87
N ASP A 259 -6.06 -14.71 -10.99
CA ASP A 259 -5.81 -14.15 -12.33
C ASP A 259 -7.05 -14.08 -13.24
N GLY A 260 -8.22 -14.21 -12.64
CA GLY A 260 -9.50 -14.30 -13.35
C GLY A 260 -9.90 -15.74 -13.73
N LYS A 261 -9.02 -16.72 -13.51
CA LYS A 261 -9.24 -18.14 -13.81
C LYS A 261 -8.82 -19.04 -12.66
N GLU A 262 -7.58 -18.92 -12.21
CA GLU A 262 -6.95 -19.76 -11.20
C GLU A 262 -6.38 -18.94 -10.05
N CYS A 263 -6.15 -19.61 -8.92
CA CYS A 263 -5.54 -19.02 -7.73
C CYS A 263 -4.15 -19.59 -7.50
N TYR A 264 -3.18 -18.70 -7.33
CA TYR A 264 -1.77 -18.99 -7.10
C TYR A 264 -1.40 -18.59 -5.68
N PHE A 265 -0.87 -19.51 -4.90
CA PHE A 265 -0.44 -19.26 -3.52
C PHE A 265 1.07 -19.13 -3.45
N SER A 266 1.55 -18.15 -2.70
CA SER A 266 2.98 -18.02 -2.42
C SER A 266 3.44 -19.00 -1.37
N ARG A 267 4.76 -19.10 -1.20
CA ARG A 267 5.36 -19.69 0.01
C ARG A 267 4.91 -18.93 1.25
N ASN A 268 4.93 -19.62 2.38
CA ASN A 268 4.73 -19.01 3.69
C ASN A 268 6.09 -18.72 4.34
N TYR A 269 6.30 -17.47 4.76
CA TYR A 269 7.51 -17.03 5.46
C TYR A 269 7.20 -16.78 6.93
N ARG A 270 8.02 -17.33 7.83
CA ARG A 270 8.06 -16.95 9.25
C ARG A 270 8.96 -15.71 9.37
N ILE A 271 8.38 -14.56 9.75
CA ILE A 271 9.08 -13.28 9.82
C ILE A 271 9.24 -12.85 11.26
N HIS A 272 10.47 -12.44 11.63
CA HIS A 272 10.71 -11.61 12.81
C HIS A 272 10.69 -10.13 12.39
N ILE A 273 9.66 -9.41 12.80
CA ILE A 273 9.36 -8.04 12.34
C ILE A 273 10.19 -7.02 13.11
N VAL A 274 10.95 -6.22 12.38
CA VAL A 274 11.64 -5.00 12.87
C VAL A 274 10.70 -3.80 12.79
N ASP A 275 10.04 -3.61 11.64
CA ASP A 275 9.02 -2.58 11.45
C ASP A 275 7.95 -3.06 10.45
N ARG A 276 6.70 -3.15 10.91
CA ARG A 276 5.59 -3.67 10.10
C ARG A 276 4.99 -2.64 9.13
N VAL A 277 5.23 -1.33 9.38
CA VAL A 277 4.65 -0.28 8.55
C VAL A 277 5.28 -0.33 7.16
N GLY A 278 4.45 -0.24 6.12
CA GLY A 278 4.90 -0.35 4.72
C GLY A 278 5.03 -1.78 4.19
N GLY A 279 4.76 -2.83 5.00
CA GLY A 279 4.80 -4.22 4.53
C GLY A 279 3.77 -4.50 3.43
N GLY A 280 2.51 -4.07 3.60
CA GLY A 280 1.47 -4.16 2.56
C GLY A 280 1.82 -3.34 1.33
N ASP A 281 2.33 -2.13 1.52
CA ASP A 281 2.72 -1.25 0.42
C ASP A 281 3.87 -1.85 -0.40
N SER A 282 4.84 -2.48 0.27
CA SER A 282 5.94 -3.20 -0.40
C SER A 282 5.43 -4.43 -1.18
N PHE A 283 4.41 -5.12 -0.68
CA PHE A 283 3.71 -6.15 -1.42
C PHE A 283 3.08 -5.57 -2.70
N GLY A 284 2.35 -4.46 -2.59
CA GLY A 284 1.76 -3.76 -3.73
C GLY A 284 2.81 -3.31 -4.75
N GLY A 285 3.94 -2.75 -4.29
CA GLY A 285 5.07 -2.39 -5.14
C GLY A 285 5.68 -3.57 -5.88
N GLY A 286 5.89 -4.70 -5.18
CA GLY A 286 6.39 -5.94 -5.78
C GLY A 286 5.42 -6.55 -6.79
N LEU A 287 4.12 -6.52 -6.52
CA LEU A 287 3.07 -6.99 -7.42
C LEU A 287 3.07 -6.17 -8.72
N ILE A 288 3.07 -4.84 -8.63
CA ILE A 288 3.08 -3.93 -9.78
C ILE A 288 4.36 -4.13 -10.60
N TYR A 289 5.52 -4.19 -9.94
CA TYR A 289 6.81 -4.44 -10.60
C TYR A 289 6.78 -5.73 -11.42
N SER A 290 6.35 -6.84 -10.81
CA SER A 290 6.34 -8.16 -11.45
C SER A 290 5.42 -8.20 -12.67
N MET A 291 4.18 -7.68 -12.54
CA MET A 291 3.22 -7.61 -13.64
C MET A 291 3.74 -6.74 -14.79
N LEU A 292 4.36 -5.60 -14.50
CA LEU A 292 4.96 -4.75 -15.51
C LEU A 292 6.16 -5.39 -16.20
N ASN A 293 6.87 -6.30 -15.54
CA ASN A 293 8.01 -7.01 -16.14
C ASN A 293 7.63 -8.35 -16.78
N GLY A 294 6.34 -8.68 -16.84
CA GLY A 294 5.83 -9.84 -17.58
C GLY A 294 6.07 -11.17 -16.85
N TYR A 295 6.18 -11.16 -15.54
CA TYR A 295 6.23 -12.37 -14.72
C TYR A 295 4.88 -13.09 -14.82
N ASP A 296 4.90 -14.41 -14.79
CA ASP A 296 3.66 -15.19 -14.67
C ASP A 296 3.01 -14.99 -13.28
N ALA A 297 1.80 -15.50 -13.10
CA ALA A 297 1.03 -15.28 -11.88
C ALA A 297 1.71 -15.88 -10.63
N GLN A 298 2.35 -17.05 -10.75
CA GLN A 298 3.08 -17.67 -9.64
C GLN A 298 4.34 -16.88 -9.30
N GLN A 299 5.12 -16.48 -10.30
CA GLN A 299 6.32 -15.65 -10.10
C GLN A 299 5.95 -14.30 -9.49
N THR A 300 4.84 -13.71 -9.94
CA THR A 300 4.33 -12.42 -9.44
C THR A 300 4.01 -12.49 -7.96
N ILE A 301 3.28 -13.52 -7.51
CA ILE A 301 2.91 -13.61 -6.09
C ILE A 301 4.10 -13.95 -5.19
N GLU A 302 5.03 -14.78 -5.66
CA GLU A 302 6.26 -15.10 -4.93
C GLU A 302 7.15 -13.86 -4.74
N PHE A 303 7.34 -13.06 -5.80
CA PHE A 303 8.11 -11.83 -5.74
C PHE A 303 7.46 -10.81 -4.79
N ALA A 304 6.14 -10.59 -4.90
CA ALA A 304 5.42 -9.63 -4.08
C ALA A 304 5.49 -9.97 -2.57
N VAL A 305 5.35 -11.25 -2.22
CA VAL A 305 5.45 -11.70 -0.82
C VAL A 305 6.88 -11.61 -0.31
N ALA A 306 7.87 -12.00 -1.11
CA ALA A 306 9.28 -11.89 -0.73
C ALA A 306 9.70 -10.43 -0.49
N ALA A 307 9.27 -9.50 -1.35
CA ALA A 307 9.50 -8.06 -1.18
C ALA A 307 8.92 -7.54 0.14
N SER A 308 7.67 -7.91 0.42
CA SER A 308 7.00 -7.56 1.68
C SER A 308 7.67 -8.17 2.91
N CYS A 309 8.10 -9.42 2.80
CA CYS A 309 8.83 -10.13 3.86
C CYS A 309 10.12 -9.37 4.22
N LEU A 310 10.96 -9.06 3.22
CA LEU A 310 12.22 -8.35 3.43
C LEU A 310 12.01 -6.94 3.97
N LYS A 311 11.03 -6.19 3.46
CA LYS A 311 10.73 -4.85 3.97
C LYS A 311 10.43 -4.86 5.47
N GLN A 312 9.70 -5.83 5.98
CA GLN A 312 9.35 -5.90 7.40
C GLN A 312 10.56 -6.14 8.32
N THR A 313 11.72 -6.49 7.77
CA THR A 313 13.00 -6.59 8.50
C THR A 313 13.78 -5.27 8.54
N ILE A 314 13.25 -4.18 7.99
CA ILE A 314 13.90 -2.88 7.84
C ILE A 314 13.12 -1.82 8.60
N GLU A 315 13.83 -0.93 9.30
CA GLU A 315 13.25 0.23 10.00
C GLU A 315 12.60 1.23 9.03
N GLY A 316 11.54 1.89 9.50
CA GLY A 316 10.82 2.91 8.72
C GLY A 316 9.79 2.31 7.77
N ASP A 317 9.16 3.17 6.96
CA ASP A 317 8.06 2.78 6.07
C ASP A 317 8.54 2.31 4.70
N TYR A 318 9.63 2.91 4.21
CA TYR A 318 10.11 2.68 2.85
C TYR A 318 10.80 1.34 2.69
N ASN A 319 10.46 0.67 1.61
CA ASN A 319 11.17 -0.52 1.18
C ASN A 319 12.52 -0.11 0.54
N GLN A 320 13.61 -0.67 1.05
CA GLN A 320 14.98 -0.36 0.60
C GLN A 320 15.70 -1.62 0.06
N VAL A 321 14.96 -2.67 -0.25
CA VAL A 321 15.55 -3.90 -0.82
C VAL A 321 15.65 -3.80 -2.33
N SER A 322 16.68 -4.43 -2.89
CA SER A 322 16.89 -4.54 -4.33
C SER A 322 16.08 -5.69 -4.94
N VAL A 323 15.93 -5.65 -6.27
CA VAL A 323 15.32 -6.76 -7.04
C VAL A 323 16.06 -8.08 -6.80
N ASP A 324 17.40 -8.04 -6.75
CA ASP A 324 18.21 -9.25 -6.56
C ASP A 324 17.99 -9.89 -5.18
N GLU A 325 17.85 -9.08 -4.12
CA GLU A 325 17.52 -9.58 -2.79
C GLU A 325 16.14 -10.24 -2.78
N VAL A 326 15.15 -9.61 -3.43
CA VAL A 326 13.79 -10.17 -3.53
C VAL A 326 13.81 -11.49 -4.31
N LEU A 327 14.50 -11.54 -5.46
CA LEU A 327 14.62 -12.74 -6.28
C LEU A 327 15.35 -13.87 -5.54
N ALA A 328 16.40 -13.55 -4.77
CA ALA A 328 17.12 -14.53 -3.97
C ALA A 328 16.20 -15.17 -2.93
N LEU A 329 15.40 -14.38 -2.21
CA LEU A 329 14.44 -14.90 -1.24
C LEU A 329 13.32 -15.69 -1.92
N ALA A 330 12.72 -15.17 -2.99
CA ALA A 330 11.69 -15.85 -3.78
C ALA A 330 12.20 -17.20 -4.36
N GLY A 331 13.49 -17.25 -4.75
CA GLY A 331 14.17 -18.46 -5.19
C GLY A 331 14.49 -19.48 -4.08
N GLY A 332 14.23 -19.14 -2.81
CA GLY A 332 14.39 -20.05 -1.65
C GLY A 332 15.66 -19.81 -0.83
N ASN A 333 16.45 -18.78 -1.11
CA ASN A 333 17.62 -18.43 -0.29
C ASN A 333 17.18 -17.62 0.95
N ALA A 334 16.69 -18.32 1.97
CA ALA A 334 16.22 -17.75 3.24
C ALA A 334 17.26 -17.91 4.38
N SER A 335 18.54 -18.19 4.06
CA SER A 335 19.52 -18.58 5.07
C SER A 335 20.02 -17.44 5.94
N GLY A 336 19.82 -16.17 5.54
CA GLY A 336 20.36 -14.98 6.23
C GLY A 336 21.90 -14.95 6.33
N ARG A 337 22.61 -15.78 5.54
CA ARG A 337 24.07 -15.80 5.54
C ARG A 337 24.65 -14.54 4.89
N VAL A 338 25.83 -14.12 5.39
CA VAL A 338 26.56 -12.98 4.82
C VAL A 338 26.79 -13.21 3.32
N GLN A 339 26.31 -12.29 2.52
CA GLN A 339 26.63 -12.20 1.09
C GLN A 339 27.98 -11.46 0.94
N ARG A 340 28.90 -12.02 0.15
CA ARG A 340 30.24 -11.48 -0.10
C ARG A 340 30.46 -11.28 -1.59
#